data_4e2d4598919e05fc3f90d64143770dc3
#
_entry.id   4e2d4598919e05fc3f90d64143770dc3
#
_cell.length_a   1.000
_cell.length_b   1.000
_cell.length_c   1.000
_cell.angle_alpha   90.00
_cell.angle_beta   90.00
_cell.angle_gamma   90.00
#
_symmetry.space_group_name_H-M   'P 1'
#
loop_
_entity.id
_entity.type
_entity.pdbx_description
1 polymer ?
#
loop_
_entity_poly.entity_id
_entity_poly.type
_entity_poly.pdbx_seq_one_letter_code
_entity_poly.pdbx_strand_id
1 'polypeptide(L)'
;LSRLGVRIFDDGLDAKGKTSNAAKRRQPRAQRRQIDRRLARRNQLLKDLENADLMPPKGRARDLLFNCNPYLVRSQAAFEKVSLYELGRAFWHMSKHRGFKSNRKTDKPDDDTGLIKSANIALRNKLENHRTYGSYLWSRLQSGEGARVRALGENATKHYEFYPTRNMLLHEFDTIWNLQKKYHPELTDELFDRLRNYTIFYQRDLKPVLPGKCTFFPTKDRLPRWHPAAQEFIILQQLANIRIVRDSFEKPLDQETRTVLFDELNSGMKLTWTKVRRILKLGSNDEINLQTGGLKELHFNQVSAALIGTVKKPGPFKKEWLTYDPITREDILYKLAESETSEDLFDWLEKTLTVTDEQAEKIEKVRLPEGHIRFCKEVAEALVTEM
;
A
#
# COMPACT_ATOMS: atom_id res chain seq x y z
N LEU A 1 3.07 -34.76 41.49
CA LEU A 1 3.61 -33.59 40.73
C LEU A 1 5.12 -33.52 40.92
N SER A 2 5.87 -34.22 40.08
CA SER A 2 7.31 -34.41 40.33
C SER A 2 8.22 -33.26 39.91
N ARG A 3 7.85 -32.41 38.92
CA ARG A 3 8.63 -31.22 38.55
C ARG A 3 7.76 -30.25 37.73
N LEU A 4 7.67 -29.02 38.17
CA LEU A 4 7.22 -27.86 37.40
C LEU A 4 8.46 -27.03 37.03
N GLY A 5 8.65 -26.74 35.78
CA GLY A 5 9.73 -25.89 35.27
C GLY A 5 9.23 -24.82 34.36
N VAL A 6 9.84 -23.65 34.41
CA VAL A 6 9.58 -22.54 33.48
C VAL A 6 10.77 -22.46 32.54
N ARG A 7 10.51 -22.46 31.24
CA ARG A 7 11.50 -22.21 30.22
C ARG A 7 11.36 -20.79 29.71
N ILE A 8 12.34 -19.96 29.98
CA ILE A 8 12.40 -18.58 29.50
C ILE A 8 13.16 -18.57 28.18
N PHE A 9 12.58 -17.92 27.17
CA PHE A 9 13.20 -17.69 25.88
C PHE A 9 13.55 -16.20 25.77
N ASP A 10 14.64 -15.91 25.07
CA ASP A 10 14.98 -14.53 24.72
C ASP A 10 13.83 -13.90 23.95
N ASP A 11 13.66 -12.58 24.11
CA ASP A 11 12.60 -11.78 23.46
C ASP A 11 12.68 -11.78 21.92
N GLY A 12 13.76 -12.33 21.37
CA GLY A 12 13.99 -12.41 19.92
C GLY A 12 14.25 -11.06 19.27
N LEU A 13 14.58 -10.05 20.08
CA LEU A 13 14.91 -8.71 19.64
C LEU A 13 16.43 -8.47 19.63
N ASP A 14 16.88 -7.59 18.75
CA ASP A 14 18.25 -7.12 18.73
C ASP A 14 18.53 -6.23 19.96
N ALA A 15 19.62 -6.49 20.65
CA ALA A 15 19.96 -5.77 21.88
C ALA A 15 20.08 -4.25 21.71
N LYS A 16 20.58 -3.79 20.55
CA LYS A 16 20.79 -2.36 20.25
C LYS A 16 19.57 -1.70 19.61
N GLY A 17 18.97 -2.35 18.62
CA GLY A 17 17.92 -1.72 17.78
C GLY A 17 16.50 -2.12 18.15
N LYS A 18 16.28 -2.98 19.13
CA LYS A 18 14.96 -3.53 19.50
C LYS A 18 14.17 -4.07 18.30
N THR A 19 14.85 -4.42 17.21
CA THR A 19 14.26 -5.01 16.02
C THR A 19 14.26 -6.52 16.11
N SER A 20 13.22 -7.16 15.57
CA SER A 20 13.15 -8.61 15.56
C SER A 20 14.36 -9.25 14.87
N ASN A 21 15.05 -10.19 15.52
CA ASN A 21 16.14 -10.98 14.94
C ASN A 21 15.71 -11.73 13.65
N ALA A 22 14.41 -12.01 13.52
CA ALA A 22 13.85 -12.56 12.29
C ALA A 22 13.88 -11.57 11.11
N ALA A 23 13.93 -10.25 11.35
CA ALA A 23 14.02 -9.24 10.28
C ALA A 23 15.33 -9.39 9.49
N LYS A 24 16.44 -9.61 10.17
CA LYS A 24 17.78 -9.85 9.55
C LYS A 24 17.76 -11.03 8.57
N ARG A 25 16.95 -12.06 8.83
CA ARG A 25 16.81 -13.24 7.96
C ARG A 25 15.76 -13.06 6.87
N ARG A 26 14.70 -12.29 7.16
CA ARG A 26 13.59 -12.03 6.20
C ARG A 26 14.05 -11.18 5.03
N GLN A 27 14.84 -10.15 5.27
CA GLN A 27 15.27 -9.20 4.27
C GLN A 27 16.11 -9.87 3.14
N PRO A 28 17.21 -10.61 3.40
CA PRO A 28 17.96 -11.32 2.37
C PRO A 28 17.10 -12.37 1.64
N ARG A 29 16.19 -13.05 2.34
CA ARG A 29 15.26 -14.00 1.72
C ARG A 29 14.30 -13.31 0.75
N ALA A 30 13.76 -12.15 1.11
CA ALA A 30 12.90 -11.36 0.23
C ALA A 30 13.65 -10.90 -1.02
N GLN A 31 14.90 -10.43 -0.87
CA GLN A 31 15.76 -10.04 -1.98
C GLN A 31 16.02 -11.20 -2.94
N ARG A 32 16.42 -12.38 -2.43
CA ARG A 32 16.61 -13.57 -3.27
C ARG A 32 15.35 -13.93 -4.05
N ARG A 33 14.20 -13.98 -3.39
CA ARG A 33 12.92 -14.25 -4.06
C ARG A 33 12.58 -13.24 -5.15
N GLN A 34 12.94 -11.97 -4.97
CA GLN A 34 12.77 -10.95 -6.03
C GLN A 34 13.67 -11.22 -7.24
N ILE A 35 14.93 -11.58 -6.99
CA ILE A 35 15.88 -11.94 -8.04
C ILE A 35 15.39 -13.17 -8.81
N ASP A 36 15.03 -14.24 -8.09
CA ASP A 36 14.55 -15.49 -8.70
C ASP A 36 13.32 -15.26 -9.57
N ARG A 37 12.34 -14.49 -9.08
CA ARG A 37 11.13 -14.14 -9.85
C ARG A 37 11.47 -13.29 -11.09
N ARG A 38 12.44 -12.40 -10.99
CA ARG A 38 12.91 -11.60 -12.14
C ARG A 38 13.56 -12.51 -13.18
N LEU A 39 14.44 -13.42 -12.77
CA LEU A 39 15.09 -14.36 -13.66
C LEU A 39 14.10 -15.32 -14.31
N ALA A 40 13.19 -15.92 -13.54
CA ALA A 40 12.17 -16.82 -14.06
C ALA A 40 11.32 -16.16 -15.14
N ARG A 41 10.85 -14.93 -14.89
CA ARG A 41 10.08 -14.17 -15.89
C ARG A 41 10.88 -13.85 -17.15
N ARG A 42 12.15 -13.45 -16.99
CA ARG A 42 13.03 -13.18 -18.14
C ARG A 42 13.29 -14.43 -18.97
N ASN A 43 13.53 -15.55 -18.30
CA ASN A 43 13.74 -16.83 -19.00
C ASN A 43 12.46 -17.28 -19.73
N GLN A 44 11.30 -17.05 -19.12
CA GLN A 44 10.02 -17.35 -19.79
C GLN A 44 9.81 -16.46 -21.02
N LEU A 45 10.04 -15.15 -20.88
CA LEU A 45 9.94 -14.23 -22.03
C LEU A 45 10.89 -14.62 -23.15
N LEU A 46 12.11 -15.02 -22.82
CA LEU A 46 13.09 -15.42 -23.83
C LEU A 46 12.59 -16.64 -24.62
N LYS A 47 12.03 -17.65 -23.91
CA LYS A 47 11.42 -18.82 -24.55
C LYS A 47 10.22 -18.43 -25.43
N ASP A 48 9.37 -17.54 -24.94
CA ASP A 48 8.20 -17.10 -25.70
C ASP A 48 8.59 -16.35 -26.97
N LEU A 49 9.65 -15.52 -26.90
CA LEU A 49 10.19 -14.81 -28.05
C LEU A 49 10.89 -15.76 -29.05
N GLU A 50 11.60 -16.78 -28.57
CA GLU A 50 12.24 -17.79 -29.41
C GLU A 50 11.18 -18.63 -30.14
N ASN A 51 10.14 -19.06 -29.44
CA ASN A 51 9.04 -19.86 -30.02
C ASN A 51 8.20 -19.10 -31.04
N ALA A 52 8.22 -17.77 -30.99
CA ALA A 52 7.51 -16.90 -31.93
C ALA A 52 8.43 -16.32 -33.02
N ASP A 53 9.63 -16.83 -33.19
CA ASP A 53 10.66 -16.31 -34.10
C ASP A 53 11.00 -14.82 -33.94
N LEU A 54 10.71 -14.27 -32.76
CA LEU A 54 11.07 -12.90 -32.38
C LEU A 54 12.46 -12.79 -31.73
N MET A 55 13.13 -13.91 -31.51
CA MET A 55 14.48 -13.96 -30.95
C MET A 55 15.25 -15.12 -31.55
N PRO A 56 16.46 -14.89 -32.08
CA PRO A 56 17.26 -15.99 -32.58
C PRO A 56 17.70 -16.93 -31.45
N PRO A 57 17.96 -18.21 -31.72
CA PRO A 57 18.49 -19.14 -30.75
C PRO A 57 19.80 -18.63 -30.15
N LYS A 58 20.18 -19.17 -28.98
CA LYS A 58 21.42 -18.77 -28.30
C LYS A 58 22.62 -18.99 -29.22
N GLY A 59 23.39 -17.92 -29.47
CA GLY A 59 24.57 -17.93 -30.31
C GLY A 59 24.93 -16.56 -30.82
N ARG A 60 25.85 -16.50 -31.79
CA ARG A 60 26.42 -15.25 -32.34
C ARG A 60 25.35 -14.26 -32.83
N ALA A 61 24.28 -14.76 -33.48
CA ALA A 61 23.20 -13.90 -33.97
C ALA A 61 22.49 -13.17 -32.82
N ARG A 62 22.21 -13.87 -31.72
CA ARG A 62 21.62 -13.26 -30.52
C ARG A 62 22.55 -12.24 -29.87
N ASP A 63 23.85 -12.54 -29.80
CA ASP A 63 24.82 -11.64 -29.18
C ASP A 63 24.94 -10.34 -30.02
N LEU A 64 24.93 -10.44 -31.33
CA LEU A 64 24.89 -9.27 -32.22
C LEU A 64 23.60 -8.45 -32.00
N LEU A 65 22.45 -9.10 -31.90
CA LEU A 65 21.17 -8.44 -31.63
C LEU A 65 21.20 -7.69 -30.28
N PHE A 66 21.84 -8.26 -29.27
CA PHE A 66 21.94 -7.62 -27.96
C PHE A 66 22.91 -6.43 -27.94
N ASN A 67 23.79 -6.34 -28.87
CA ASN A 67 24.68 -5.15 -29.07
C ASN A 67 23.93 -3.97 -29.71
N CYS A 68 22.81 -4.20 -30.39
CA CYS A 68 21.96 -3.13 -30.90
C CYS A 68 21.43 -2.25 -29.76
N ASN A 69 21.41 -0.92 -29.98
CA ASN A 69 20.88 0.01 -28.99
C ASN A 69 19.34 -0.21 -28.81
N PRO A 70 18.89 -0.65 -27.66
CA PRO A 70 17.48 -0.97 -27.47
C PRO A 70 16.56 0.24 -27.44
N TYR A 71 17.06 1.42 -27.13
CA TYR A 71 16.28 2.66 -27.12
C TYR A 71 15.98 3.14 -28.54
N LEU A 72 16.97 3.04 -29.45
CA LEU A 72 16.79 3.29 -30.86
C LEU A 72 15.69 2.35 -31.42
N VAL A 73 15.87 1.05 -31.23
CA VAL A 73 14.94 0.04 -31.75
C VAL A 73 13.52 0.25 -31.21
N ARG A 74 13.35 0.56 -29.92
CA ARG A 74 12.03 0.88 -29.33
C ARG A 74 11.41 2.13 -29.93
N SER A 75 12.24 3.14 -30.23
CA SER A 75 11.76 4.34 -30.90
C SER A 75 11.31 4.03 -32.32
N GLN A 76 12.17 3.39 -33.14
CA GLN A 76 11.85 3.05 -34.53
C GLN A 76 10.61 2.16 -34.64
N ALA A 77 10.50 1.11 -33.82
CA ALA A 77 9.37 0.19 -33.84
C ALA A 77 7.99 0.87 -33.59
N ALA A 78 7.98 2.08 -33.01
CA ALA A 78 6.75 2.86 -32.80
C ALA A 78 6.36 3.71 -34.04
N PHE A 79 7.25 3.90 -35.00
CA PHE A 79 7.02 4.78 -36.16
C PHE A 79 7.09 4.06 -37.50
N GLU A 80 7.92 3.03 -37.63
CA GLU A 80 8.21 2.35 -38.90
C GLU A 80 8.29 0.83 -38.70
N LYS A 81 8.29 0.09 -39.81
CA LYS A 81 8.51 -1.36 -39.81
C LYS A 81 9.92 -1.68 -39.31
N VAL A 82 10.04 -2.61 -38.38
CA VAL A 82 11.31 -3.20 -37.94
C VAL A 82 11.29 -4.72 -38.18
N SER A 83 12.45 -5.35 -38.15
CA SER A 83 12.51 -6.82 -38.26
C SER A 83 11.94 -7.49 -37.01
N LEU A 84 11.50 -8.75 -37.16
CA LEU A 84 10.99 -9.55 -36.03
C LEU A 84 12.00 -9.66 -34.88
N TYR A 85 13.27 -9.80 -35.19
CA TYR A 85 14.34 -9.88 -34.16
C TYR A 85 14.57 -8.54 -33.45
N GLU A 86 14.51 -7.42 -34.16
CA GLU A 86 14.54 -6.10 -33.53
C GLU A 86 13.33 -5.87 -32.65
N LEU A 87 12.14 -6.29 -33.08
CA LEU A 87 10.95 -6.22 -32.26
C LEU A 87 11.08 -7.04 -30.98
N GLY A 88 11.59 -8.25 -31.08
CA GLY A 88 11.88 -9.10 -29.91
C GLY A 88 12.94 -8.44 -28.98
N ARG A 89 13.93 -7.74 -29.55
CA ARG A 89 14.91 -6.97 -28.80
C ARG A 89 14.27 -5.82 -28.02
N ALA A 90 13.31 -5.12 -28.63
CA ALA A 90 12.54 -4.06 -27.97
C ALA A 90 11.74 -4.61 -26.79
N PHE A 91 10.98 -5.68 -26.98
CA PHE A 91 10.18 -6.33 -25.93
C PHE A 91 11.04 -6.91 -24.81
N TRP A 92 12.16 -7.53 -25.16
CA TRP A 92 13.15 -7.97 -24.18
C TRP A 92 13.66 -6.82 -23.31
N HIS A 93 13.95 -5.68 -23.88
CA HIS A 93 14.40 -4.51 -23.13
C HIS A 93 13.29 -3.93 -22.23
N MET A 94 12.06 -3.85 -22.72
CA MET A 94 10.91 -3.39 -21.93
C MET A 94 10.69 -4.24 -20.68
N SER A 95 10.94 -5.56 -20.76
CA SER A 95 10.78 -6.47 -19.62
C SER A 95 11.70 -6.16 -18.44
N LYS A 96 12.83 -5.48 -18.68
CA LYS A 96 13.78 -5.08 -17.63
C LYS A 96 13.29 -3.91 -16.79
N HIS A 97 12.53 -3.00 -17.42
CA HIS A 97 12.04 -1.76 -16.82
C HIS A 97 10.54 -1.59 -17.14
N ARG A 98 9.70 -2.25 -16.34
CA ARG A 98 8.27 -2.40 -16.62
C ARG A 98 7.39 -1.23 -16.16
N GLY A 99 7.99 -0.17 -15.63
CA GLY A 99 7.26 0.92 -15.00
C GLY A 99 6.71 0.58 -13.61
N PHE A 100 6.41 1.61 -12.86
CA PHE A 100 5.82 1.50 -11.53
C PHE A 100 4.34 1.12 -11.64
N LYS A 101 3.91 0.14 -10.84
CA LYS A 101 2.51 -0.16 -10.57
C LYS A 101 2.35 -0.23 -9.06
N SER A 102 1.52 0.62 -8.51
CA SER A 102 1.14 0.51 -7.11
C SER A 102 0.35 -0.78 -6.88
N ASN A 103 0.54 -1.37 -5.70
CA ASN A 103 -0.27 -2.50 -5.23
C ASN A 103 -1.34 -2.03 -4.23
N ARG A 104 -1.45 -0.73 -3.98
CA ARG A 104 -2.45 -0.17 -3.07
C ARG A 104 -3.73 0.12 -3.85
N LYS A 105 -4.88 -0.31 -3.34
CA LYS A 105 -6.20 -0.03 -3.92
C LYS A 105 -6.43 1.49 -4.10
N THR A 106 -5.93 2.28 -3.17
CA THR A 106 -6.13 3.73 -3.08
C THR A 106 -5.07 4.59 -3.78
N ASP A 107 -4.11 4.00 -4.49
CA ASP A 107 -3.11 4.79 -5.24
C ASP A 107 -3.74 5.27 -6.56
N LYS A 108 -4.56 6.32 -6.48
CA LYS A 108 -4.98 7.05 -7.69
C LYS A 108 -3.77 7.77 -8.31
N PRO A 109 -3.74 7.93 -9.64
CA PRO A 109 -2.67 8.67 -10.33
C PRO A 109 -2.48 10.11 -9.84
N ASP A 110 -3.51 10.70 -9.28
CA ASP A 110 -3.60 12.14 -8.98
C ASP A 110 -3.30 12.54 -7.54
N ASP A 111 -2.93 11.60 -6.68
CA ASP A 111 -2.58 11.90 -5.29
C ASP A 111 -1.13 12.45 -5.23
N ASP A 112 -0.99 13.76 -5.17
CA ASP A 112 0.24 14.57 -5.40
C ASP A 112 1.31 14.45 -4.31
N THR A 113 1.21 13.53 -3.38
CA THR A 113 2.15 13.42 -2.27
C THR A 113 3.11 12.25 -2.47
N GLY A 114 4.34 12.57 -2.84
CA GLY A 114 5.46 11.62 -2.87
C GLY A 114 6.40 11.79 -4.05
N LEU A 115 7.69 11.49 -3.82
CA LEU A 115 8.79 11.65 -4.79
C LEU A 115 8.56 10.91 -6.13
N ILE A 116 7.89 9.76 -6.09
CA ILE A 116 7.59 8.98 -7.30
C ILE A 116 6.45 9.63 -8.09
N LYS A 117 5.43 10.14 -7.39
CA LYS A 117 4.25 10.73 -8.05
C LYS A 117 4.58 12.05 -8.74
N SER A 118 5.31 12.94 -8.09
CA SER A 118 5.78 14.19 -8.72
C SER A 118 6.62 13.91 -9.96
N ALA A 119 7.48 12.89 -9.92
CA ALA A 119 8.27 12.47 -11.07
C ALA A 119 7.42 11.85 -12.19
N ASN A 120 6.31 11.17 -11.85
CA ASN A 120 5.36 10.63 -12.83
C ASN A 120 4.62 11.75 -13.56
N ILE A 121 4.17 12.77 -12.84
CA ILE A 121 3.49 13.96 -13.43
C ILE A 121 4.44 14.71 -14.35
N ALA A 122 5.67 14.99 -13.88
CA ALA A 122 6.69 15.64 -14.68
C ALA A 122 7.00 14.85 -15.97
N LEU A 123 7.00 13.52 -15.90
CA LEU A 123 7.20 12.68 -17.08
C LEU A 123 5.98 12.71 -18.00
N ARG A 124 4.75 12.71 -17.49
CA ARG A 124 3.53 12.79 -18.32
C ARG A 124 3.57 14.03 -19.22
N ASN A 125 3.87 15.20 -18.65
CA ASN A 125 3.95 16.44 -19.40
C ASN A 125 5.06 16.39 -20.47
N LYS A 126 6.21 15.75 -20.18
CA LYS A 126 7.28 15.56 -21.16
C LYS A 126 6.91 14.60 -22.29
N LEU A 127 6.01 13.64 -22.04
CA LEU A 127 5.56 12.68 -23.03
C LEU A 127 4.51 13.25 -24.01
N GLU A 128 3.92 14.40 -23.76
CA GLU A 128 2.96 15.03 -24.68
C GLU A 128 3.53 15.25 -26.08
N ASN A 129 4.84 15.52 -26.19
CA ASN A 129 5.55 15.72 -27.45
C ASN A 129 6.19 14.41 -28.00
N HIS A 130 5.92 13.27 -27.40
CA HIS A 130 6.51 11.98 -27.77
C HIS A 130 5.44 10.90 -27.92
N ARG A 131 5.51 10.15 -29.01
CA ARG A 131 4.54 9.07 -29.27
C ARG A 131 4.57 7.96 -28.22
N THR A 132 5.75 7.64 -27.69
CA THR A 132 5.97 6.59 -26.70
C THR A 132 7.05 6.96 -25.69
N TYR A 133 7.07 6.29 -24.55
CA TYR A 133 8.16 6.44 -23.58
C TYR A 133 9.52 6.04 -24.17
N GLY A 134 9.56 5.05 -25.06
CA GLY A 134 10.79 4.66 -25.77
C GLY A 134 11.35 5.76 -26.67
N SER A 135 10.48 6.46 -27.42
CA SER A 135 10.89 7.59 -28.26
C SER A 135 11.41 8.77 -27.43
N TYR A 136 10.79 9.05 -26.27
CA TYR A 136 11.31 10.04 -25.32
C TYR A 136 12.70 9.68 -24.80
N LEU A 137 12.93 8.42 -24.42
CA LEU A 137 14.24 7.99 -23.93
C LEU A 137 15.31 8.05 -25.03
N TRP A 138 14.95 7.77 -26.28
CA TRP A 138 15.85 7.91 -27.41
C TRP A 138 16.22 9.36 -27.64
N SER A 139 15.27 10.28 -27.66
CA SER A 139 15.52 11.72 -27.78
C SER A 139 16.47 12.23 -26.69
N ARG A 140 16.30 11.81 -25.45
CA ARG A 140 17.23 12.15 -24.35
C ARG A 140 18.66 11.67 -24.60
N LEU A 141 18.81 10.45 -25.13
CA LEU A 141 20.13 9.92 -25.44
C LEU A 141 20.80 10.70 -26.57
N GLN A 142 20.04 11.14 -27.58
CA GLN A 142 20.55 11.99 -28.66
C GLN A 142 20.99 13.36 -28.15
N SER A 143 20.32 13.90 -27.12
CA SER A 143 20.70 15.17 -26.47
C SER A 143 21.82 15.01 -25.44
N GLY A 144 22.44 13.83 -25.33
CA GLY A 144 23.52 13.57 -24.36
C GLY A 144 23.02 13.33 -22.92
N GLU A 145 21.70 13.27 -22.71
CA GLU A 145 21.12 12.99 -21.42
C GLU A 145 21.02 11.48 -21.15
N GLY A 146 20.94 11.10 -19.89
CA GLY A 146 20.82 9.68 -19.53
C GLY A 146 19.40 9.12 -19.68
N ALA A 147 19.28 7.86 -20.11
CA ALA A 147 18.01 7.15 -20.19
C ALA A 147 17.61 6.42 -18.89
N ARG A 148 18.45 6.47 -17.85
CA ARG A 148 18.17 5.80 -16.57
C ARG A 148 17.51 6.77 -15.59
N VAL A 149 16.51 6.27 -14.86
CA VAL A 149 15.95 6.97 -13.72
C VAL A 149 17.04 7.21 -12.69
N ARG A 150 17.26 8.46 -12.32
CA ARG A 150 18.25 8.86 -11.31
C ARG A 150 17.56 9.62 -10.20
N ALA A 151 18.01 9.41 -8.97
CA ALA A 151 17.67 10.29 -7.86
C ALA A 151 18.59 11.50 -7.93
N LEU A 152 18.00 12.69 -7.95
CA LEU A 152 18.69 13.98 -7.96
C LEU A 152 18.57 14.63 -6.57
N GLY A 153 19.52 15.49 -6.22
CA GLY A 153 19.54 16.27 -4.98
C GLY A 153 20.56 15.76 -3.97
N GLU A 154 21.13 16.70 -3.24
CA GLU A 154 22.01 16.48 -2.11
C GLU A 154 21.21 16.57 -0.82
N ASN A 155 21.62 15.82 0.22
CA ASN A 155 21.08 15.89 1.59
C ASN A 155 19.56 15.82 1.72
N ALA A 156 19.00 14.62 1.91
CA ALA A 156 17.61 14.32 2.31
C ALA A 156 16.46 14.74 1.35
N THR A 157 16.71 15.57 0.33
CA THR A 157 15.72 16.00 -0.68
C THR A 157 15.92 15.31 -2.02
N LYS A 158 16.19 14.00 -1.98
CA LYS A 158 16.28 13.22 -3.23
C LYS A 158 14.94 13.25 -3.95
N HIS A 159 14.93 13.73 -5.20
CA HIS A 159 13.78 13.60 -6.09
C HIS A 159 14.19 12.79 -7.33
N TYR A 160 13.23 12.19 -8.01
CA TYR A 160 13.50 11.53 -9.26
C TYR A 160 13.28 12.50 -10.40
N GLU A 161 14.21 12.54 -11.34
CA GLU A 161 14.11 13.37 -12.55
C GLU A 161 12.87 13.02 -13.37
N PHE A 162 12.57 11.73 -13.48
CA PHE A 162 11.37 11.16 -14.07
C PHE A 162 11.19 9.74 -13.53
N TYR A 163 9.97 9.24 -13.54
CA TYR A 163 9.71 7.86 -13.11
C TYR A 163 8.53 7.28 -13.92
N PRO A 164 8.75 6.29 -14.80
CA PRO A 164 7.68 5.78 -15.66
C PRO A 164 6.66 4.94 -14.88
N THR A 165 5.39 5.16 -15.16
CA THR A 165 4.30 4.30 -14.68
C THR A 165 4.19 3.05 -15.55
N ARG A 166 3.49 2.03 -15.03
CA ARG A 166 3.17 0.82 -15.78
C ARG A 166 2.35 1.16 -17.04
N ASN A 167 1.39 2.07 -16.93
CA ASN A 167 0.51 2.45 -18.04
C ASN A 167 1.27 3.10 -19.20
N MET A 168 2.31 3.89 -18.92
CA MET A 168 3.15 4.47 -19.97
C MET A 168 3.87 3.41 -20.81
N LEU A 169 4.33 2.32 -20.17
CA LEU A 169 4.97 1.22 -20.88
C LEU A 169 3.98 0.27 -21.55
N LEU A 170 2.79 0.10 -20.97
CA LEU A 170 1.69 -0.62 -21.62
C LEU A 170 1.29 0.12 -22.91
N HIS A 171 1.09 1.43 -22.84
CA HIS A 171 0.79 2.25 -24.01
C HIS A 171 1.89 2.13 -25.09
N GLU A 172 3.16 2.14 -24.71
CA GLU A 172 4.26 1.93 -25.65
C GLU A 172 4.19 0.54 -26.30
N PHE A 173 4.00 -0.51 -25.51
CA PHE A 173 3.88 -1.88 -26.02
C PHE A 173 2.72 -1.99 -27.00
N ASP A 174 1.54 -1.49 -26.62
CA ASP A 174 0.33 -1.52 -27.44
C ASP A 174 0.51 -0.74 -28.75
N THR A 175 1.16 0.45 -28.68
CA THR A 175 1.47 1.28 -29.86
C THR A 175 2.42 0.57 -30.83
N ILE A 176 3.49 -0.03 -30.32
CA ILE A 176 4.44 -0.80 -31.13
C ILE A 176 3.74 -2.00 -31.74
N TRP A 177 3.03 -2.78 -30.93
CA TRP A 177 2.33 -3.98 -31.39
C TRP A 177 1.35 -3.69 -32.51
N ASN A 178 0.46 -2.72 -32.32
CA ASN A 178 -0.57 -2.35 -33.30
C ASN A 178 0.01 -1.85 -34.63
N LEU A 179 1.17 -1.22 -34.58
CA LEU A 179 1.86 -0.84 -35.81
C LEU A 179 2.51 -2.05 -36.50
N GLN A 180 3.29 -2.84 -35.75
CA GLN A 180 4.06 -3.95 -36.28
C GLN A 180 3.17 -5.11 -36.78
N LYS A 181 2.00 -5.33 -36.15
CA LYS A 181 1.00 -6.33 -36.60
C LYS A 181 0.56 -6.09 -38.05
N LYS A 182 0.62 -4.84 -38.54
CA LYS A 182 0.28 -4.54 -39.95
C LYS A 182 1.31 -5.09 -40.94
N TYR A 183 2.50 -5.35 -40.52
CA TYR A 183 3.64 -5.77 -41.33
C TYR A 183 4.05 -7.23 -41.10
N HIS A 184 3.63 -7.82 -39.99
CA HIS A 184 4.07 -9.13 -39.52
C HIS A 184 2.84 -9.99 -39.15
N PRO A 185 2.40 -10.90 -40.01
CA PRO A 185 1.27 -11.78 -39.73
C PRO A 185 1.53 -12.77 -38.59
N GLU A 186 2.79 -12.96 -38.21
CA GLU A 186 3.22 -13.78 -37.07
C GLU A 186 2.78 -13.21 -35.72
N LEU A 187 2.44 -11.92 -35.66
CA LEU A 187 1.99 -11.26 -34.45
C LEU A 187 0.49 -11.52 -34.19
N THR A 188 0.18 -12.70 -33.67
CA THR A 188 -1.20 -13.11 -33.36
C THR A 188 -1.72 -12.49 -32.08
N ASP A 189 -3.05 -12.53 -31.88
CA ASP A 189 -3.68 -12.00 -30.66
C ASP A 189 -3.36 -12.86 -29.43
N GLU A 190 -3.16 -14.17 -29.60
CA GLU A 190 -2.72 -15.06 -28.53
C GLU A 190 -1.30 -14.71 -28.07
N LEU A 191 -0.41 -14.39 -29.02
CA LEU A 191 0.95 -13.96 -28.71
C LEU A 191 0.96 -12.59 -28.01
N PHE A 192 0.08 -11.67 -28.46
CA PHE A 192 -0.11 -10.38 -27.78
C PHE A 192 -0.45 -10.55 -26.32
N ASP A 193 -1.51 -11.32 -26.04
CA ASP A 193 -1.98 -11.54 -24.67
C ASP A 193 -0.89 -12.21 -23.83
N ARG A 194 -0.24 -13.24 -24.36
CA ARG A 194 0.84 -13.95 -23.69
C ARG A 194 2.00 -13.04 -23.31
N LEU A 195 2.52 -12.26 -24.25
CA LEU A 195 3.65 -11.37 -24.00
C LEU A 195 3.28 -10.22 -23.08
N ARG A 196 2.12 -9.60 -23.31
CA ARG A 196 1.65 -8.45 -22.54
C ARG A 196 1.26 -8.81 -21.12
N ASN A 197 0.32 -9.74 -20.96
CA ASN A 197 -0.35 -9.97 -19.67
C ASN A 197 0.33 -11.06 -18.84
N TYR A 198 0.87 -12.09 -19.48
CA TYR A 198 1.44 -13.23 -18.75
C TYR A 198 2.96 -13.19 -18.60
N THR A 199 3.68 -12.41 -19.44
CA THR A 199 5.15 -12.39 -19.38
C THR A 199 5.73 -11.04 -19.03
N ILE A 200 5.59 -10.01 -19.90
CA ILE A 200 6.28 -8.72 -19.71
C ILE A 200 5.72 -7.97 -18.51
N PHE A 201 4.40 -7.77 -18.48
CA PHE A 201 3.76 -6.94 -17.47
C PHE A 201 3.09 -7.75 -16.35
N TYR A 202 3.21 -9.08 -16.39
CA TYR A 202 2.68 -9.91 -15.32
C TYR A 202 3.17 -9.44 -13.94
N GLN A 203 2.22 -9.23 -13.05
CA GLN A 203 2.49 -8.93 -11.66
C GLN A 203 1.51 -9.73 -10.81
N ARG A 204 2.07 -10.59 -9.99
CA ARG A 204 1.26 -11.36 -9.05
C ARG A 204 0.57 -10.42 -8.08
N ASP A 205 -0.71 -10.64 -7.86
CA ASP A 205 -1.45 -9.92 -6.85
C ASP A 205 -0.92 -10.23 -5.44
N LEU A 206 -1.06 -9.27 -4.55
CA LEU A 206 -0.76 -9.48 -3.15
C LEU A 206 -1.74 -10.53 -2.61
N LYS A 207 -1.20 -11.52 -1.92
CA LYS A 207 -2.06 -12.45 -1.19
C LYS A 207 -2.77 -11.66 -0.08
N PRO A 208 -4.07 -11.83 0.08
CA PRO A 208 -4.77 -11.26 1.22
C PRO A 208 -4.13 -11.78 2.51
N VAL A 209 -4.02 -10.90 3.49
CA VAL A 209 -3.58 -11.30 4.83
C VAL A 209 -4.78 -11.97 5.49
N LEU A 210 -4.74 -13.29 5.59
CA LEU A 210 -5.77 -14.03 6.29
C LEU A 210 -5.73 -13.69 7.79
N PRO A 211 -6.88 -13.47 8.43
CA PRO A 211 -6.95 -13.23 9.86
C PRO A 211 -6.44 -14.47 10.62
N GLY A 212 -5.75 -14.24 11.73
CA GLY A 212 -5.45 -15.32 12.66
C GLY A 212 -6.73 -15.76 13.38
N LYS A 213 -6.67 -16.88 14.11
CA LYS A 213 -7.81 -17.36 14.92
C LYS A 213 -7.90 -16.65 16.26
N CYS A 214 -9.14 -16.48 16.75
CA CYS A 214 -9.44 -15.90 18.05
C CYS A 214 -8.77 -16.70 19.18
N THR A 215 -8.31 -15.99 20.21
CA THR A 215 -7.66 -16.62 21.36
C THR A 215 -8.62 -17.46 22.20
N PHE A 216 -9.88 -17.03 22.33
CA PHE A 216 -10.91 -17.73 23.10
C PHE A 216 -11.70 -18.75 22.27
N PHE A 217 -11.95 -18.44 20.99
CA PHE A 217 -12.67 -19.31 20.06
C PHE A 217 -11.79 -19.65 18.84
N PRO A 218 -10.98 -20.73 18.92
CA PRO A 218 -10.03 -21.05 17.85
C PRO A 218 -10.67 -21.37 16.48
N THR A 219 -11.96 -21.58 16.42
CA THR A 219 -12.73 -21.78 15.20
C THR A 219 -13.07 -20.46 14.49
N LYS A 220 -13.13 -19.34 15.24
CA LYS A 220 -13.50 -18.03 14.72
C LYS A 220 -12.29 -17.19 14.34
N ASP A 221 -12.45 -16.34 13.34
CA ASP A 221 -11.41 -15.42 12.90
C ASP A 221 -11.30 -14.21 13.84
N ARG A 222 -10.11 -13.62 13.86
CA ARG A 222 -9.84 -12.39 14.60
C ARG A 222 -10.52 -11.21 13.92
N LEU A 223 -11.07 -10.32 14.75
CA LEU A 223 -11.75 -9.11 14.31
C LEU A 223 -10.75 -8.11 13.71
N PRO A 224 -11.05 -7.51 12.55
CA PRO A 224 -10.23 -6.45 11.98
C PRO A 224 -10.12 -5.23 12.91
N ARG A 225 -8.98 -4.56 12.91
CA ARG A 225 -8.77 -3.37 13.76
C ARG A 225 -9.68 -2.20 13.42
N TRP A 226 -10.15 -2.12 12.17
CA TRP A 226 -11.07 -1.07 11.74
C TRP A 226 -12.52 -1.28 12.22
N HIS A 227 -12.87 -2.46 12.72
CA HIS A 227 -14.22 -2.73 13.25
C HIS A 227 -14.50 -1.87 14.49
N PRO A 228 -15.72 -1.30 14.65
CA PRO A 228 -16.07 -0.45 15.80
C PRO A 228 -15.70 -1.07 17.16
N ALA A 229 -16.15 -2.28 17.42
CA ALA A 229 -15.85 -2.98 18.68
C ALA A 229 -14.34 -3.19 18.92
N ALA A 230 -13.54 -3.31 17.85
CA ALA A 230 -12.09 -3.40 17.98
C ALA A 230 -11.46 -2.05 18.37
N GLN A 231 -11.95 -0.94 17.80
CA GLN A 231 -11.50 0.40 18.17
C GLN A 231 -11.86 0.72 19.63
N GLU A 232 -13.07 0.44 20.04
CA GLU A 232 -13.55 0.63 21.40
C GLU A 232 -12.77 -0.22 22.41
N PHE A 233 -12.59 -1.50 22.11
CA PHE A 233 -11.78 -2.38 22.97
C PHE A 233 -10.34 -1.86 23.15
N ILE A 234 -9.68 -1.41 22.08
CA ILE A 234 -8.30 -0.88 22.17
C ILE A 234 -8.25 0.35 23.08
N ILE A 235 -9.22 1.25 22.97
CA ILE A 235 -9.31 2.46 23.81
C ILE A 235 -9.56 2.06 25.27
N LEU A 236 -10.58 1.24 25.53
CA LEU A 236 -10.95 0.81 26.89
C LEU A 236 -9.81 0.06 27.56
N GLN A 237 -9.17 -0.87 26.86
CA GLN A 237 -7.99 -1.58 27.37
C GLN A 237 -6.88 -0.62 27.79
N GLN A 238 -6.65 0.44 27.03
CA GLN A 238 -5.63 1.42 27.38
C GLN A 238 -6.06 2.27 28.59
N LEU A 239 -7.31 2.71 28.63
CA LEU A 239 -7.85 3.46 29.76
C LEU A 239 -7.84 2.64 31.05
N ALA A 240 -8.14 1.34 30.98
CA ALA A 240 -8.07 0.42 32.10
C ALA A 240 -6.65 0.26 32.68
N ASN A 241 -5.62 0.52 31.87
CA ASN A 241 -4.22 0.46 32.29
C ASN A 241 -3.67 1.79 32.79
N ILE A 242 -4.42 2.88 32.74
CA ILE A 242 -3.97 4.17 33.28
C ILE A 242 -3.96 4.09 34.79
N ARG A 243 -2.85 4.54 35.39
CA ARG A 243 -2.68 4.74 36.82
C ARG A 243 -2.20 6.17 37.06
N ILE A 244 -2.85 6.83 37.98
CA ILE A 244 -2.42 8.12 38.49
C ILE A 244 -1.51 7.83 39.71
N VAL A 245 -0.29 8.30 39.66
CA VAL A 245 0.70 8.11 40.71
C VAL A 245 0.85 9.42 41.47
N ARG A 246 0.57 9.36 42.80
CA ARG A 246 0.73 10.48 43.70
C ARG A 246 1.40 9.96 45.00
N ASP A 247 2.50 10.57 45.40
CA ASP A 247 3.22 10.18 46.61
C ASP A 247 3.50 8.66 46.73
N SER A 248 3.85 8.03 45.61
CA SER A 248 4.09 6.58 45.47
C SER A 248 2.82 5.70 45.53
N PHE A 249 1.63 6.27 45.63
CA PHE A 249 0.38 5.55 45.56
C PHE A 249 -0.17 5.57 44.14
N GLU A 250 -0.55 4.38 43.65
CA GLU A 250 -1.18 4.22 42.32
C GLU A 250 -2.70 4.11 42.48
N LYS A 251 -3.43 4.96 41.76
CA LYS A 251 -4.88 4.94 41.72
C LYS A 251 -5.35 4.71 40.24
N PRO A 252 -6.25 3.76 40.01
CA PRO A 252 -6.90 3.64 38.71
C PRO A 252 -7.83 4.82 38.43
N LEU A 253 -8.21 5.00 37.18
CA LEU A 253 -9.27 5.95 36.82
C LEU A 253 -10.61 5.53 37.44
N ASP A 254 -11.35 6.50 37.97
CA ASP A 254 -12.75 6.30 38.32
C ASP A 254 -13.63 6.16 37.06
N GLN A 255 -14.84 5.66 37.23
CA GLN A 255 -15.75 5.35 36.12
C GLN A 255 -16.16 6.62 35.33
N GLU A 256 -16.47 7.71 36.04
CA GLU A 256 -16.90 8.96 35.40
C GLU A 256 -15.80 9.50 34.48
N THR A 257 -14.59 9.61 35.00
CA THR A 257 -13.43 10.09 34.23
C THR A 257 -13.09 9.16 33.08
N ARG A 258 -13.22 7.84 33.25
CA ARG A 258 -13.00 6.86 32.19
C ARG A 258 -14.00 7.07 31.06
N THR A 259 -15.29 7.27 31.37
CA THR A 259 -16.33 7.52 30.38
C THR A 259 -16.06 8.79 29.59
N VAL A 260 -15.71 9.90 30.24
CA VAL A 260 -15.37 11.16 29.57
C VAL A 260 -14.18 11.00 28.61
N LEU A 261 -13.13 10.31 29.04
CA LEU A 261 -11.97 10.06 28.17
C LEU A 261 -12.32 9.11 27.02
N PHE A 262 -13.14 8.11 27.29
CA PHE A 262 -13.59 7.18 26.27
C PHE A 262 -14.39 7.88 25.17
N ASP A 263 -15.38 8.68 25.53
CA ASP A 263 -16.24 9.40 24.57
C ASP A 263 -15.43 10.33 23.66
N GLU A 264 -14.50 11.09 24.24
CA GLU A 264 -13.61 11.96 23.48
C GLU A 264 -12.71 11.17 22.51
N LEU A 265 -12.11 10.07 22.97
CA LEU A 265 -11.23 9.24 22.15
C LEU A 265 -12.01 8.45 21.11
N ASN A 266 -13.21 7.95 21.43
CA ASN A 266 -14.06 7.19 20.50
C ASN A 266 -14.70 8.07 19.42
N SER A 267 -14.88 9.37 19.71
CA SER A 267 -15.26 10.34 18.67
C SER A 267 -14.17 10.56 17.60
N GLY A 268 -12.98 10.00 17.78
CA GLY A 268 -11.83 10.19 16.87
C GLY A 268 -10.92 11.35 17.25
N MET A 269 -11.12 11.95 18.42
CA MET A 269 -10.34 13.09 18.85
C MET A 269 -8.99 12.65 19.46
N LYS A 270 -7.90 13.20 18.95
CA LYS A 270 -6.58 13.08 19.57
C LYS A 270 -6.49 13.89 20.85
N LEU A 271 -6.17 13.26 21.96
CA LEU A 271 -5.94 13.92 23.22
C LEU A 271 -4.45 14.09 23.48
N THR A 272 -4.01 15.34 23.65
CA THR A 272 -2.66 15.63 24.18
C THR A 272 -2.63 15.35 25.67
N TRP A 273 -1.46 14.99 26.20
CA TRP A 273 -1.30 14.78 27.64
C TRP A 273 -1.74 15.97 28.48
N THR A 274 -1.55 17.19 27.97
CA THR A 274 -2.05 18.43 28.62
C THR A 274 -3.59 18.39 28.73
N LYS A 275 -4.31 17.98 27.69
CA LYS A 275 -5.78 17.87 27.74
C LYS A 275 -6.22 16.74 28.66
N VAL A 276 -5.53 15.59 28.62
CA VAL A 276 -5.78 14.46 29.53
C VAL A 276 -5.61 14.89 30.98
N ARG A 277 -4.50 15.54 31.35
CA ARG A 277 -4.26 16.06 32.70
C ARG A 277 -5.34 17.05 33.18
N ARG A 278 -5.87 17.86 32.25
CA ARG A 278 -6.96 18.81 32.56
C ARG A 278 -8.26 18.06 32.87
N ILE A 279 -8.61 17.05 32.06
CA ILE A 279 -9.80 16.21 32.31
C ILE A 279 -9.68 15.48 33.64
N LEU A 280 -8.49 14.94 33.94
CA LEU A 280 -8.17 14.25 35.20
C LEU A 280 -8.00 15.20 36.41
N LYS A 281 -8.05 16.51 36.18
CA LYS A 281 -7.84 17.53 37.23
C LYS A 281 -6.52 17.33 38.02
N LEU A 282 -5.44 16.94 37.31
CA LEU A 282 -4.16 16.61 37.92
C LEU A 282 -3.31 17.86 38.18
N GLY A 283 -2.65 17.88 39.34
CA GLY A 283 -1.62 18.86 39.70
C GLY A 283 -0.28 18.59 39.00
N SER A 284 0.68 19.51 39.22
CA SER A 284 2.04 19.38 38.65
C SER A 284 2.80 18.16 39.15
N ASN A 285 2.55 17.72 40.37
CA ASN A 285 3.24 16.60 41.03
C ASN A 285 2.60 15.24 40.76
N ASP A 286 1.40 15.21 40.16
CA ASP A 286 0.75 13.95 39.81
C ASP A 286 1.37 13.37 38.54
N GLU A 287 1.63 12.09 38.50
CA GLU A 287 2.17 11.42 37.34
C GLU A 287 1.13 10.45 36.72
N ILE A 288 1.22 10.22 35.42
CA ILE A 288 0.44 9.22 34.71
C ILE A 288 1.43 8.17 34.24
N ASN A 289 1.25 6.91 34.67
CA ASN A 289 2.16 5.80 34.36
C ASN A 289 2.46 5.64 32.87
N LEU A 290 1.45 5.78 32.01
CA LEU A 290 1.64 5.65 30.55
C LEU A 290 2.43 6.83 29.96
N GLN A 291 2.27 8.02 30.53
CA GLN A 291 3.03 9.22 30.12
C GLN A 291 4.49 9.09 30.53
N THR A 292 4.77 8.74 31.80
CA THR A 292 6.12 8.50 32.29
C THR A 292 6.78 7.30 31.65
N GLY A 293 6.01 6.29 31.26
CA GLY A 293 6.45 5.15 30.46
C GLY A 293 6.79 5.47 29.01
N GLY A 294 6.71 6.75 28.60
CA GLY A 294 7.14 7.21 27.27
C GLY A 294 6.08 7.09 26.18
N LEU A 295 4.83 6.80 26.51
CA LEU A 295 3.75 6.84 25.53
C LEU A 295 3.50 8.28 25.08
N LYS A 296 3.55 8.52 23.77
CA LYS A 296 3.41 9.87 23.20
C LYS A 296 1.97 10.39 23.22
N GLU A 297 1.00 9.54 22.92
CA GLU A 297 -0.42 9.87 22.86
C GLU A 297 -1.28 8.63 23.18
N LEU A 298 -2.50 8.85 23.66
CA LEU A 298 -3.48 7.79 23.85
C LEU A 298 -4.02 7.29 22.51
N HIS A 299 -4.42 6.01 22.45
CA HIS A 299 -5.16 5.50 21.31
C HIS A 299 -6.51 6.20 21.22
N PHE A 300 -6.91 6.52 20.02
CA PHE A 300 -8.21 7.11 19.68
C PHE A 300 -8.80 6.34 18.50
N ASN A 301 -10.09 6.50 18.26
CA ASN A 301 -10.77 5.84 17.17
C ASN A 301 -10.29 6.42 15.84
N GLN A 302 -9.39 5.68 15.18
CA GLN A 302 -8.78 6.09 13.91
C GLN A 302 -9.79 6.09 12.77
N VAL A 303 -10.81 5.25 12.86
CA VAL A 303 -11.89 5.17 11.86
C VAL A 303 -12.75 6.41 11.94
N SER A 304 -13.26 6.75 13.14
CA SER A 304 -14.01 7.99 13.35
C SER A 304 -13.20 9.21 12.94
N ALA A 305 -11.92 9.27 13.30
CA ALA A 305 -11.04 10.37 12.90
C ALA A 305 -10.90 10.52 11.38
N ALA A 306 -10.83 9.40 10.64
CA ALA A 306 -10.71 9.42 9.20
C ALA A 306 -12.03 9.84 8.49
N LEU A 307 -13.16 9.39 9.02
CA LEU A 307 -14.49 9.65 8.46
C LEU A 307 -15.03 11.03 8.81
N ILE A 308 -14.69 11.55 10.00
CA ILE A 308 -15.06 12.89 10.46
C ILE A 308 -14.09 13.94 9.91
N GLY A 309 -12.80 13.65 9.94
CA GLY A 309 -11.74 14.58 9.55
C GLY A 309 -11.51 15.71 10.58
N THR A 310 -10.93 16.80 10.12
CA THR A 310 -10.66 18.00 10.90
C THR A 310 -11.34 19.23 10.31
N VAL A 311 -11.41 20.34 11.04
CA VAL A 311 -11.94 21.62 10.53
C VAL A 311 -11.23 22.07 9.23
N LYS A 312 -9.90 21.86 9.16
CA LYS A 312 -9.10 22.24 7.98
C LYS A 312 -9.19 21.23 6.83
N LYS A 313 -9.43 19.95 7.16
CA LYS A 313 -9.58 18.85 6.20
C LYS A 313 -10.75 17.98 6.63
N PRO A 314 -11.98 18.39 6.29
CA PRO A 314 -13.16 17.63 6.69
C PRO A 314 -13.19 16.27 6.00
N GLY A 315 -13.51 15.24 6.78
CA GLY A 315 -13.76 13.90 6.27
C GLY A 315 -15.08 13.80 5.50
N PRO A 316 -15.38 12.65 4.90
CA PRO A 316 -16.55 12.47 4.05
C PRO A 316 -17.88 12.67 4.79
N PHE A 317 -18.01 12.19 6.02
CA PHE A 317 -19.25 12.25 6.79
C PHE A 317 -19.26 13.37 7.85
N LYS A 318 -18.11 14.00 8.12
CA LYS A 318 -18.00 15.01 9.18
C LYS A 318 -18.59 14.47 10.50
N LYS A 319 -19.33 15.31 11.25
CA LYS A 319 -19.98 14.90 12.52
C LYS A 319 -21.17 13.97 12.34
N GLU A 320 -21.75 13.90 11.14
CA GLU A 320 -22.85 12.99 10.83
C GLU A 320 -22.47 11.51 11.06
N TRP A 321 -21.19 11.17 10.92
CA TRP A 321 -20.69 9.84 11.25
C TRP A 321 -21.09 9.37 12.64
N LEU A 322 -21.15 10.26 13.61
CA LEU A 322 -21.51 9.94 15.00
C LEU A 322 -23.02 9.76 15.20
N THR A 323 -23.85 10.17 14.25
CA THR A 323 -25.32 10.04 14.33
C THR A 323 -25.83 8.74 13.71
N TYR A 324 -25.02 8.07 12.87
CA TYR A 324 -25.42 6.77 12.32
C TYR A 324 -25.51 5.72 13.43
N ASP A 325 -26.48 4.81 13.30
CA ASP A 325 -26.61 3.67 14.16
C ASP A 325 -25.43 2.69 13.99
N PRO A 326 -25.18 1.81 14.97
CA PRO A 326 -24.03 0.89 14.93
C PRO A 326 -24.01 -0.03 13.70
N ILE A 327 -25.20 -0.48 13.23
CA ILE A 327 -25.30 -1.41 12.08
C ILE A 327 -24.88 -0.68 10.80
N THR A 328 -25.43 0.50 10.56
CA THR A 328 -25.08 1.32 9.40
C THR A 328 -23.58 1.65 9.38
N ARG A 329 -22.98 1.98 10.52
CA ARG A 329 -21.52 2.21 10.59
C ARG A 329 -20.73 0.95 10.22
N GLU A 330 -21.15 -0.18 10.72
CA GLU A 330 -20.50 -1.47 10.44
C GLU A 330 -20.60 -1.81 8.95
N ASP A 331 -21.76 -1.67 8.34
CA ASP A 331 -21.99 -1.94 6.91
C ASP A 331 -21.13 -1.04 6.01
N ILE A 332 -21.03 0.25 6.32
CA ILE A 332 -20.13 1.19 5.61
C ILE A 332 -18.69 0.70 5.68
N LEU A 333 -18.23 0.29 6.85
CA LEU A 333 -16.85 -0.13 7.05
C LEU A 333 -16.54 -1.46 6.37
N TYR A 334 -17.46 -2.42 6.39
CA TYR A 334 -17.33 -3.66 5.63
C TYR A 334 -17.26 -3.37 4.14
N LYS A 335 -18.15 -2.53 3.63
CA LYS A 335 -18.15 -2.19 2.22
C LYS A 335 -16.86 -1.47 1.80
N LEU A 336 -16.35 -0.54 2.60
CA LEU A 336 -15.05 0.09 2.39
C LEU A 336 -13.88 -0.90 2.38
N ALA A 337 -13.92 -1.93 3.23
CA ALA A 337 -12.87 -2.93 3.34
C ALA A 337 -12.90 -3.95 2.20
N GLU A 338 -14.08 -4.35 1.73
CA GLU A 338 -14.31 -5.46 0.82
C GLU A 338 -14.41 -5.03 -0.65
N SER A 339 -14.87 -3.80 -0.95
CA SER A 339 -15.00 -3.33 -2.34
C SER A 339 -13.69 -3.45 -3.10
N GLU A 340 -13.72 -4.16 -4.22
CA GLU A 340 -12.56 -4.35 -5.09
C GLU A 340 -12.38 -3.18 -6.05
N THR A 341 -13.47 -2.55 -6.47
CA THR A 341 -13.49 -1.42 -7.40
C THR A 341 -14.15 -0.20 -6.78
N SER A 342 -13.83 0.98 -7.31
CA SER A 342 -14.49 2.24 -6.93
C SER A 342 -15.96 2.25 -7.35
N GLU A 343 -16.26 1.65 -8.51
CA GLU A 343 -17.61 1.57 -9.06
C GLU A 343 -18.55 0.79 -8.13
N ASP A 344 -18.14 -0.40 -7.67
CA ASP A 344 -18.92 -1.20 -6.72
C ASP A 344 -19.20 -0.47 -5.40
N LEU A 345 -18.23 0.34 -4.95
CA LEU A 345 -18.38 1.15 -3.74
C LEU A 345 -19.37 2.29 -3.97
N PHE A 346 -19.25 3.00 -5.10
CA PHE A 346 -20.11 4.14 -5.42
C PHE A 346 -21.56 3.71 -5.64
N ASP A 347 -21.79 2.65 -6.40
CA ASP A 347 -23.12 2.06 -6.60
C ASP A 347 -23.82 1.71 -5.28
N TRP A 348 -23.06 1.14 -4.35
CA TRP A 348 -23.60 0.80 -3.04
C TRP A 348 -23.90 2.04 -2.19
N LEU A 349 -22.99 3.02 -2.19
CA LEU A 349 -23.15 4.27 -1.44
C LEU A 349 -24.34 5.08 -1.94
N GLU A 350 -24.53 5.16 -3.24
CA GLU A 350 -25.66 5.87 -3.86
C GLU A 350 -27.02 5.21 -3.50
N LYS A 351 -27.05 3.86 -3.49
CA LYS A 351 -28.26 3.10 -3.17
C LYS A 351 -28.62 3.10 -1.69
N THR A 352 -27.61 3.14 -0.81
CA THR A 352 -27.80 2.93 0.64
C THR A 352 -27.74 4.24 1.41
N LEU A 353 -26.91 5.17 0.98
CA LEU A 353 -26.71 6.48 1.61
C LEU A 353 -26.84 7.54 0.52
N THR A 354 -27.62 8.57 0.79
CA THR A 354 -27.73 9.73 -0.12
C THR A 354 -26.43 10.54 -0.04
N VAL A 355 -25.38 10.08 -0.70
CA VAL A 355 -24.07 10.75 -0.74
C VAL A 355 -23.89 11.51 -2.04
N THR A 356 -23.21 12.66 -1.97
CA THR A 356 -22.80 13.41 -3.17
C THR A 356 -21.56 12.78 -3.79
N ASP A 357 -21.32 13.04 -5.08
CA ASP A 357 -20.10 12.58 -5.78
C ASP A 357 -18.82 12.99 -5.04
N GLU A 358 -18.79 14.22 -4.51
CA GLU A 358 -17.65 14.71 -3.72
C GLU A 358 -17.44 13.89 -2.43
N GLN A 359 -18.54 13.51 -1.76
CA GLN A 359 -18.46 12.64 -0.59
C GLN A 359 -18.00 11.23 -0.97
N ALA A 360 -18.52 10.66 -2.05
CA ALA A 360 -18.13 9.35 -2.54
C ALA A 360 -16.63 9.28 -2.86
N GLU A 361 -16.09 10.30 -3.53
CA GLU A 361 -14.64 10.40 -3.77
C GLU A 361 -13.81 10.51 -2.47
N LYS A 362 -14.31 11.21 -1.46
CA LYS A 362 -13.64 11.30 -0.16
C LYS A 362 -13.69 9.99 0.59
N ILE A 363 -14.83 9.26 0.53
CA ILE A 363 -15.00 7.94 1.14
C ILE A 363 -14.00 6.95 0.56
N GLU A 364 -13.85 6.90 -0.75
CA GLU A 364 -12.88 6.03 -1.42
C GLU A 364 -11.42 6.28 -0.96
N LYS A 365 -11.10 7.53 -0.60
CA LYS A 365 -9.76 7.91 -0.11
C LYS A 365 -9.51 7.52 1.37
N VAL A 366 -10.55 7.10 2.09
CA VAL A 366 -10.41 6.70 3.50
C VAL A 366 -9.54 5.46 3.62
N ARG A 367 -8.58 5.51 4.52
CA ARG A 367 -7.71 4.38 4.86
C ARG A 367 -8.13 3.81 6.20
N LEU A 368 -8.62 2.58 6.17
CA LEU A 368 -8.93 1.86 7.39
C LEU A 368 -7.65 1.32 8.07
N PRO A 369 -7.62 1.25 9.42
CA PRO A 369 -6.51 0.66 10.15
C PRO A 369 -6.27 -0.80 9.75
N GLU A 370 -5.02 -1.13 9.40
CA GLU A 370 -4.64 -2.49 9.02
C GLU A 370 -4.47 -3.41 10.23
N GLY A 371 -4.63 -4.72 9.99
CA GLY A 371 -4.40 -5.77 10.97
C GLY A 371 -5.66 -6.19 11.74
N HIS A 372 -5.46 -7.02 12.76
CA HIS A 372 -6.54 -7.64 13.55
C HIS A 372 -6.22 -7.55 15.04
N ILE A 373 -7.24 -7.49 15.87
CA ILE A 373 -7.10 -7.70 17.33
C ILE A 373 -6.99 -9.22 17.63
N ARG A 374 -6.78 -9.59 18.88
CA ARG A 374 -6.63 -11.00 19.26
C ARG A 374 -7.94 -11.78 19.35
N PHE A 375 -9.06 -11.09 19.33
CA PHE A 375 -10.40 -11.61 19.61
C PHE A 375 -11.29 -11.60 18.36
N CYS A 376 -12.31 -12.45 18.35
CA CYS A 376 -13.42 -12.37 17.40
C CYS A 376 -14.43 -11.29 17.82
N LYS A 377 -15.45 -11.03 17.00
CA LYS A 377 -16.46 -9.99 17.21
C LYS A 377 -17.15 -10.16 18.56
N GLU A 378 -17.70 -11.32 18.83
CA GLU A 378 -18.49 -11.61 20.04
C GLU A 378 -17.68 -11.42 21.32
N VAL A 379 -16.39 -11.80 21.31
CA VAL A 379 -15.53 -11.58 22.48
C VAL A 379 -15.20 -10.11 22.65
N ALA A 380 -14.96 -9.40 21.55
CA ALA A 380 -14.65 -7.97 21.62
C ALA A 380 -15.86 -7.17 22.14
N GLU A 381 -17.04 -7.45 21.65
CA GLU A 381 -18.30 -6.82 22.10
C GLU A 381 -18.59 -7.10 23.58
N ALA A 382 -18.45 -8.36 24.00
CA ALA A 382 -18.61 -8.72 25.43
C ALA A 382 -17.62 -7.98 26.32
N LEU A 383 -16.33 -7.89 25.91
CA LEU A 383 -15.30 -7.16 26.67
C LEU A 383 -15.60 -5.66 26.72
N VAL A 384 -16.10 -5.06 25.65
CA VAL A 384 -16.49 -3.64 25.62
C VAL A 384 -17.64 -3.37 26.58
N THR A 385 -18.61 -4.27 26.67
CA THR A 385 -19.77 -4.15 27.56
C THR A 385 -19.38 -4.25 29.05
N GLU A 386 -18.40 -5.11 29.37
CA GLU A 386 -17.94 -5.36 30.74
C GLU A 386 -16.92 -4.31 31.27
N MET A 387 -16.27 -3.58 30.38
CA MET A 387 -15.21 -2.62 30.73
C MET A 387 -15.72 -1.19 30.93
#